data_2f7ae0f2786684b4b4beb6ea906ecd99
#
_entry.id   2f7ae0f2786684b4b4beb6ea906ecd99
#
_cell.length_a   1.000
_cell.length_b   1.000
_cell.length_c   1.000
_cell.angle_alpha   90.00
_cell.angle_beta   90.00
_cell.angle_gamma   90.00
#
_symmetry.space_group_name_H-M   'P 1'
#
loop_
_entity.id
_entity.type
_entity.pdbx_description
1 polymer ?
#
loop_
_entity_poly.entity_id
_entity_poly.type
_entity_poly.pdbx_seq_one_letter_code
_entity_poly.pdbx_strand_id
1 'polypeptide(L)'
;MKGMRDKDRGMRKCAIALLLCFCFTWIVPGVALANGVTKAELSKIEQQWQTSAHALAEVNCSSCHQNEETKAFVAKPTEESCRSCHENSVDTFLLGKHGIRTMEGLSPLTPAMAHLPMKNDSLDKQMNCNTCHNVHTVDTYQASVDSCLTCHNDNHSLNYKNSPHARIFREIGTLPRPNQDSVTCATCHLPRHVVGEEVLVNHNNTYTLMPRDRMVQEVCMNCHGVEHAYNSIFDDEFRRINL
;
A
#
# COMPACT_ATOMS: atom_id res chain seq x y z
N MET A 1 -64.89 -46.30 -63.31
CA MET A 1 -65.50 -45.32 -64.22
C MET A 1 -64.83 -44.01 -63.97
N LYS A 2 -64.01 -43.52 -64.84
CA LYS A 2 -64.10 -42.23 -65.52
C LYS A 2 -64.09 -41.04 -64.55
N GLY A 3 -63.22 -40.07 -64.66
CA GLY A 3 -62.38 -39.57 -65.75
C GLY A 3 -61.75 -38.29 -65.27
N MET A 4 -60.54 -38.14 -65.54
CA MET A 4 -60.03 -37.17 -66.56
C MET A 4 -60.14 -35.68 -66.20
N ARG A 5 -58.94 -35.13 -66.12
CA ARG A 5 -58.43 -33.87 -66.75
C ARG A 5 -58.88 -32.56 -66.11
N ASP A 6 -58.13 -31.52 -66.06
CA ASP A 6 -57.02 -30.99 -66.84
C ASP A 6 -56.33 -29.88 -66.11
N LYS A 7 -55.02 -29.76 -66.26
CA LYS A 7 -54.19 -28.59 -66.55
C LYS A 7 -54.78 -27.21 -66.30
N ASP A 8 -54.12 -26.38 -65.60
CA ASP A 8 -53.41 -25.32 -66.30
C ASP A 8 -52.37 -24.59 -65.48
N ARG A 9 -51.38 -24.16 -66.19
CA ARG A 9 -50.17 -23.44 -65.89
C ARG A 9 -50.44 -22.00 -65.40
N GLY A 10 -49.69 -21.50 -64.49
CA GLY A 10 -49.69 -20.07 -64.22
C GLY A 10 -48.53 -19.59 -63.35
N MET A 11 -47.43 -19.42 -64.07
CA MET A 11 -46.41 -18.37 -63.83
C MET A 11 -45.91 -18.03 -62.45
N ARG A 12 -44.64 -18.35 -62.30
CA ARG A 12 -43.65 -17.86 -61.40
C ARG A 12 -43.75 -16.36 -61.18
N LYS A 13 -43.80 -15.94 -59.87
CA LYS A 13 -43.26 -14.66 -59.43
C LYS A 13 -42.29 -14.97 -58.31
N CYS A 14 -40.99 -14.90 -58.64
CA CYS A 14 -39.89 -14.79 -57.70
C CYS A 14 -40.09 -13.51 -56.91
N ALA A 15 -40.42 -13.61 -55.62
CA ALA A 15 -40.24 -12.59 -54.71
C ALA A 15 -38.93 -12.86 -53.91
N ILE A 16 -37.88 -12.20 -54.37
CA ILE A 16 -36.60 -12.14 -53.59
C ILE A 16 -36.86 -11.38 -52.34
N ALA A 17 -37.07 -12.09 -51.22
CA ALA A 17 -37.04 -11.50 -49.89
C ALA A 17 -35.58 -11.24 -49.51
N LEU A 18 -35.14 -10.00 -49.65
CA LEU A 18 -33.88 -9.51 -49.08
C LEU A 18 -34.00 -9.59 -47.55
N LEU A 19 -33.44 -10.66 -46.98
CA LEU A 19 -33.15 -10.77 -45.56
C LEU A 19 -32.01 -9.80 -45.26
N LEU A 20 -32.33 -8.56 -44.90
CA LEU A 20 -31.41 -7.67 -44.23
C LEU A 20 -31.13 -8.27 -42.85
N CYS A 21 -30.03 -9.03 -42.71
CA CYS A 21 -29.42 -9.34 -41.42
C CYS A 21 -28.96 -8.03 -40.83
N PHE A 22 -29.77 -7.41 -40.01
CA PHE A 22 -29.33 -6.42 -39.03
C PHE A 22 -28.48 -7.16 -38.01
N CYS A 23 -27.16 -7.18 -38.22
CA CYS A 23 -26.22 -7.47 -37.17
C CYS A 23 -26.33 -6.33 -36.15
N PHE A 24 -27.26 -6.46 -35.21
CA PHE A 24 -27.21 -5.73 -33.97
C PHE A 24 -26.00 -6.22 -33.24
N THR A 25 -24.86 -5.54 -33.42
CA THR A 25 -23.76 -5.63 -32.49
C THR A 25 -24.29 -5.10 -31.17
N TRP A 26 -24.65 -6.03 -30.31
CA TRP A 26 -24.87 -5.73 -28.91
C TRP A 26 -23.52 -5.23 -28.38
N ILE A 27 -23.33 -3.90 -28.36
CA ILE A 27 -22.34 -3.28 -27.53
C ILE A 27 -22.83 -3.57 -26.09
N VAL A 28 -22.34 -4.64 -25.49
CA VAL A 28 -22.50 -4.89 -24.07
C VAL A 28 -21.79 -3.70 -23.43
N PRO A 29 -22.52 -2.77 -22.79
CA PRO A 29 -21.86 -1.72 -22.05
C PRO A 29 -20.98 -2.46 -21.03
N GLY A 30 -19.66 -2.19 -21.08
CA GLY A 30 -18.75 -2.79 -20.13
C GLY A 30 -19.34 -2.60 -18.73
N VAL A 31 -19.49 -3.70 -18.00
CA VAL A 31 -19.95 -3.65 -16.61
C VAL A 31 -18.99 -2.71 -15.90
N ALA A 32 -19.42 -1.48 -15.68
CA ALA A 32 -18.70 -0.56 -14.79
C ALA A 32 -18.73 -1.23 -13.43
N LEU A 33 -17.60 -1.77 -13.00
CA LEU A 33 -17.44 -2.25 -11.64
C LEU A 33 -17.83 -1.10 -10.73
N ALA A 34 -18.78 -1.32 -9.86
CA ALA A 34 -19.19 -0.34 -8.87
C ALA A 34 -17.93 0.20 -8.18
N ASN A 35 -17.68 1.51 -8.28
CA ASN A 35 -16.56 2.29 -7.69
C ASN A 35 -15.45 2.77 -8.65
N GLY A 36 -15.64 2.78 -9.96
CA GLY A 36 -14.71 3.45 -10.89
C GLY A 36 -13.41 2.70 -11.19
N VAL A 37 -13.23 1.47 -10.71
CA VAL A 37 -12.06 0.64 -11.04
C VAL A 37 -12.27 -0.03 -12.39
N THR A 38 -11.33 0.13 -13.30
CA THR A 38 -11.35 -0.51 -14.62
C THR A 38 -10.97 -1.98 -14.54
N LYS A 39 -11.38 -2.78 -15.54
CA LYS A 39 -10.97 -4.19 -15.65
C LYS A 39 -9.44 -4.35 -15.73
N ALA A 40 -8.74 -3.41 -16.35
CA ALA A 40 -7.28 -3.42 -16.46
C ALA A 40 -6.62 -3.18 -15.09
N GLU A 41 -7.13 -2.23 -14.30
CA GLU A 41 -6.64 -1.98 -12.94
C GLU A 41 -6.89 -3.17 -12.04
N LEU A 42 -8.08 -3.80 -12.12
CA LEU A 42 -8.38 -5.00 -11.33
C LEU A 42 -7.42 -6.15 -11.69
N SER A 43 -7.16 -6.38 -12.98
CA SER A 43 -6.20 -7.42 -13.41
C SER A 43 -4.78 -7.14 -12.92
N LYS A 44 -4.37 -5.87 -12.87
CA LYS A 44 -3.07 -5.48 -12.30
C LYS A 44 -3.00 -5.75 -10.79
N ILE A 45 -4.04 -5.39 -10.05
CA ILE A 45 -4.16 -5.65 -8.61
C ILE A 45 -4.08 -7.15 -8.33
N GLU A 46 -4.81 -7.96 -9.11
CA GLU A 46 -4.81 -9.41 -8.97
C GLU A 46 -3.42 -10.01 -9.21
N GLN A 47 -2.71 -9.57 -10.25
CA GLN A 47 -1.34 -10.01 -10.52
C GLN A 47 -0.38 -9.63 -9.37
N GLN A 48 -0.51 -8.44 -8.83
CA GLN A 48 0.28 -7.99 -7.69
C GLN A 48 0.02 -8.86 -6.45
N TRP A 49 -1.25 -9.11 -6.16
CA TRP A 49 -1.65 -9.91 -5.00
C TRP A 49 -1.17 -11.35 -5.12
N GLN A 50 -1.30 -12.00 -6.29
CA GLN A 50 -0.92 -13.41 -6.51
C GLN A 50 0.52 -13.74 -6.11
N THR A 51 1.43 -12.76 -6.15
CA THR A 51 2.84 -12.92 -5.78
C THR A 51 3.18 -12.38 -4.38
N SER A 52 2.19 -11.87 -3.66
CA SER A 52 2.36 -11.25 -2.36
C SER A 52 2.44 -12.26 -1.21
N ALA A 53 2.97 -11.82 -0.07
CA ALA A 53 2.95 -12.59 1.16
C ALA A 53 1.52 -12.89 1.63
N HIS A 54 0.54 -12.01 1.35
CA HIS A 54 -0.86 -12.26 1.67
C HIS A 54 -1.45 -13.45 0.88
N ALA A 55 -1.14 -13.54 -0.41
CA ALA A 55 -1.58 -14.70 -1.21
C ALA A 55 -0.93 -16.00 -0.72
N LEU A 56 0.34 -15.97 -0.34
CA LEU A 56 1.04 -17.12 0.23
C LEU A 56 0.45 -17.55 1.59
N ALA A 57 -0.11 -16.62 2.34
CA ALA A 57 -0.83 -16.86 3.60
C ALA A 57 -2.34 -17.11 3.40
N GLU A 58 -2.79 -17.34 2.17
CA GLU A 58 -4.19 -17.60 1.80
C GLU A 58 -5.17 -16.46 2.16
N VAL A 59 -4.66 -15.25 2.40
CA VAL A 59 -5.48 -14.05 2.62
C VAL A 59 -6.04 -13.59 1.28
N ASN A 60 -7.35 -13.73 1.10
CA ASN A 60 -8.03 -13.41 -0.15
C ASN A 60 -8.64 -11.98 -0.16
N CYS A 61 -9.20 -11.57 -1.28
CA CYS A 61 -9.77 -10.22 -1.43
C CYS A 61 -10.86 -9.92 -0.40
N SER A 62 -11.72 -10.89 -0.08
CA SER A 62 -12.81 -10.70 0.87
C SER A 62 -12.34 -10.58 2.33
N SER A 63 -11.13 -11.08 2.65
CA SER A 63 -10.56 -10.91 4.00
C SER A 63 -10.36 -9.44 4.38
N CYS A 64 -10.17 -8.56 3.38
CA CYS A 64 -10.01 -7.12 3.59
C CYS A 64 -11.19 -6.32 3.03
N HIS A 65 -11.75 -6.75 1.88
CA HIS A 65 -12.75 -5.99 1.13
C HIS A 65 -14.20 -6.42 1.41
N GLN A 66 -14.48 -7.12 2.49
CA GLN A 66 -15.83 -7.48 2.88
C GLN A 66 -16.15 -6.94 4.27
N ASN A 67 -17.29 -6.28 4.39
CA ASN A 67 -17.85 -5.94 5.70
C ASN A 67 -18.35 -7.22 6.38
N GLU A 68 -17.94 -7.46 7.61
CA GLU A 68 -18.24 -8.71 8.34
C GLU A 68 -19.75 -8.92 8.61
N GLU A 69 -20.47 -7.84 8.89
CA GLU A 69 -21.89 -7.91 9.24
C GLU A 69 -22.79 -7.98 7.99
N THR A 70 -22.56 -7.08 7.04
CA THR A 70 -23.43 -6.94 5.86
C THR A 70 -23.01 -7.80 4.68
N LYS A 71 -21.80 -8.37 4.72
CA LYS A 71 -21.15 -9.09 3.61
C LYS A 71 -20.99 -8.25 2.34
N ALA A 72 -21.24 -6.94 2.43
CA ALA A 72 -21.08 -6.01 1.33
C ALA A 72 -19.60 -5.78 1.02
N PHE A 73 -19.30 -5.48 -0.25
CA PHE A 73 -17.96 -5.11 -0.68
C PHE A 73 -17.57 -3.74 -0.15
N VAL A 74 -16.36 -3.62 0.41
CA VAL A 74 -15.75 -2.40 0.91
C VAL A 74 -14.59 -2.00 -0.01
N ALA A 75 -14.77 -0.95 -0.77
CA ALA A 75 -13.76 -0.52 -1.75
C ALA A 75 -12.46 -0.01 -1.11
N LYS A 76 -12.54 0.60 0.06
CA LYS A 76 -11.41 1.17 0.81
C LYS A 76 -11.46 0.64 2.24
N PRO A 77 -10.82 -0.51 2.52
CA PRO A 77 -10.69 -1.03 3.87
C PRO A 77 -9.96 -0.03 4.78
N THR A 78 -10.35 -0.02 6.05
CA THR A 78 -9.68 0.77 7.09
C THR A 78 -8.59 -0.06 7.77
N GLU A 79 -7.85 0.54 8.71
CA GLU A 79 -6.87 -0.14 9.54
C GLU A 79 -7.46 -1.31 10.33
N GLU A 80 -8.74 -1.26 10.66
CA GLU A 80 -9.41 -2.37 11.36
C GLU A 80 -9.43 -3.66 10.55
N SER A 81 -9.48 -3.59 9.22
CA SER A 81 -9.36 -4.77 8.35
C SER A 81 -7.99 -5.46 8.46
N CYS A 82 -6.98 -4.77 8.94
CA CYS A 82 -5.63 -5.30 9.15
C CYS A 82 -5.47 -5.89 10.54
N ARG A 83 -6.25 -5.42 11.53
CA ARG A 83 -6.10 -5.71 12.97
C ARG A 83 -6.17 -7.19 13.31
N SER A 84 -7.04 -7.94 12.66
CA SER A 84 -7.23 -9.36 12.95
C SER A 84 -5.97 -10.23 12.85
N CYS A 85 -4.99 -9.77 12.03
CA CYS A 85 -3.71 -10.45 11.85
C CYS A 85 -2.50 -9.58 12.24
N HIS A 86 -2.64 -8.25 12.18
CA HIS A 86 -1.58 -7.27 12.43
C HIS A 86 -1.88 -6.37 13.64
N GLU A 87 -2.42 -6.94 14.72
CA GLU A 87 -2.86 -6.20 15.92
C GLU A 87 -1.79 -5.25 16.46
N ASN A 88 -0.58 -5.77 16.72
CA ASN A 88 0.54 -4.94 17.21
C ASN A 88 0.87 -3.76 16.29
N SER A 89 0.83 -3.98 14.97
CA SER A 89 1.14 -2.93 14.00
C SER A 89 0.08 -1.85 13.98
N VAL A 90 -1.20 -2.22 14.07
CA VAL A 90 -2.33 -1.28 14.14
C VAL A 90 -2.30 -0.51 15.46
N ASP A 91 -2.15 -1.20 16.58
CA ASP A 91 -2.14 -0.57 17.90
C ASP A 91 -0.99 0.42 18.05
N THR A 92 0.21 0.03 17.65
CA THR A 92 1.36 0.93 17.72
C THR A 92 1.27 2.07 16.71
N PHE A 93 0.70 1.87 15.51
CA PHE A 93 0.43 2.95 14.56
C PHE A 93 -0.50 4.01 15.16
N LEU A 94 -1.58 3.58 15.79
CA LEU A 94 -2.57 4.49 16.40
C LEU A 94 -1.98 5.33 17.55
N LEU A 95 -0.95 4.84 18.24
CA LEU A 95 -0.22 5.60 19.27
C LEU A 95 0.78 6.61 18.70
N GLY A 96 1.16 6.47 17.43
CA GLY A 96 2.10 7.34 16.75
C GLY A 96 1.45 8.62 16.21
N LYS A 97 2.29 9.60 15.87
CA LYS A 97 1.80 10.87 15.30
C LYS A 97 1.01 10.68 14.00
N HIS A 98 1.32 9.65 13.25
CA HIS A 98 0.62 9.34 12.00
C HIS A 98 -0.80 8.78 12.23
N GLY A 99 -1.04 8.07 13.33
CA GLY A 99 -2.30 7.40 13.61
C GLY A 99 -3.15 8.00 14.73
N ILE A 100 -2.57 8.80 15.62
CA ILE A 100 -3.24 9.28 16.84
C ILE A 100 -4.57 10.00 16.59
N ARG A 101 -4.69 10.72 15.48
CA ARG A 101 -5.95 11.40 15.13
C ARG A 101 -7.08 10.40 14.84
N THR A 102 -6.74 9.30 14.14
CA THR A 102 -7.70 8.21 13.88
C THR A 102 -8.10 7.53 15.17
N MET A 103 -7.16 7.30 16.10
CA MET A 103 -7.46 6.75 17.42
C MET A 103 -8.46 7.64 18.20
N GLU A 104 -8.34 8.95 18.08
CA GLU A 104 -9.23 9.94 18.72
C GLU A 104 -10.55 10.18 17.96
N GLY A 105 -10.83 9.37 16.92
CA GLY A 105 -12.06 9.53 16.11
C GLY A 105 -12.07 10.76 15.22
N LEU A 106 -10.90 11.39 14.99
CA LEU A 106 -10.76 12.54 14.11
C LEU A 106 -10.40 12.09 12.69
N SER A 107 -10.51 13.00 11.73
CA SER A 107 -10.03 12.75 10.37
C SER A 107 -8.54 12.37 10.39
N PRO A 108 -8.10 11.40 9.57
CA PRO A 108 -6.69 11.01 9.48
C PRO A 108 -5.77 12.22 9.27
N LEU A 109 -4.55 12.14 9.79
CA LEU A 109 -3.53 13.16 9.56
C LEU A 109 -3.26 13.29 8.06
N THR A 110 -3.05 14.52 7.60
CA THR A 110 -2.53 14.79 6.25
C THR A 110 -1.22 15.58 6.32
N PRO A 111 -0.32 15.49 5.33
CA PRO A 111 0.89 16.30 5.27
C PRO A 111 0.63 17.80 5.36
N ALA A 112 -0.51 18.31 4.89
CA ALA A 112 -0.90 19.72 5.03
C ALA A 112 -1.01 20.18 6.50
N MET A 113 -1.19 19.28 7.44
CA MET A 113 -1.25 19.56 8.89
C MET A 113 0.11 19.53 9.57
N ALA A 114 1.18 19.21 8.85
CA ALA A 114 2.52 19.07 9.41
C ALA A 114 3.18 20.43 9.66
N HIS A 115 4.05 20.49 10.68
CA HIS A 115 4.92 21.64 10.92
C HIS A 115 6.27 21.52 10.19
N LEU A 116 6.58 20.33 9.65
CA LEU A 116 7.79 20.08 8.85
C LEU A 116 7.50 20.35 7.37
N PRO A 117 8.52 20.69 6.57
CA PRO A 117 8.39 20.78 5.12
C PRO A 117 7.89 19.47 4.53
N MET A 118 6.81 19.54 3.76
CA MET A 118 6.21 18.41 3.05
C MET A 118 6.18 18.69 1.55
N LYS A 119 6.09 17.62 0.76
CA LYS A 119 5.93 17.74 -0.69
C LYS A 119 4.54 18.22 -1.07
N ASN A 120 4.46 19.17 -2.00
CA ASN A 120 3.19 19.78 -2.41
C ASN A 120 2.21 18.78 -3.05
N ASP A 121 2.70 17.75 -3.72
CA ASP A 121 1.91 16.71 -4.38
C ASP A 121 1.37 15.65 -3.42
N SER A 122 1.69 15.76 -2.14
CA SER A 122 1.26 14.83 -1.10
C SER A 122 0.33 15.44 -0.06
N LEU A 123 0.05 16.74 -0.10
CA LEU A 123 -0.61 17.49 0.98
C LEU A 123 -1.97 16.91 1.39
N ASP A 124 -2.72 16.33 0.46
CA ASP A 124 -4.06 15.79 0.70
C ASP A 124 -4.08 14.29 1.02
N LYS A 125 -2.91 13.62 1.04
CA LYS A 125 -2.84 12.18 1.36
C LYS A 125 -3.22 11.94 2.81
N GLN A 126 -4.23 11.10 3.02
CA GLN A 126 -4.64 10.69 4.36
C GLN A 126 -3.75 9.56 4.87
N MET A 127 -3.25 9.72 6.10
CA MET A 127 -2.41 8.70 6.74
C MET A 127 -3.23 7.47 7.13
N ASN A 128 -2.83 6.33 6.57
CA ASN A 128 -3.33 4.99 6.88
C ASN A 128 -2.28 3.95 6.47
N CYS A 129 -2.55 2.67 6.63
CA CYS A 129 -1.61 1.60 6.28
C CYS A 129 -1.19 1.66 4.79
N ASN A 130 -2.14 1.96 3.89
CA ASN A 130 -1.92 2.01 2.44
C ASN A 130 -1.04 3.20 2.00
N THR A 131 -0.87 4.20 2.85
CA THR A 131 -0.01 5.36 2.54
C THR A 131 1.46 4.96 2.49
N CYS A 132 1.84 3.98 3.32
CA CYS A 132 3.20 3.46 3.40
C CYS A 132 3.36 2.11 2.71
N HIS A 133 2.33 1.25 2.76
CA HIS A 133 2.36 -0.08 2.19
C HIS A 133 1.51 -0.18 0.93
N ASN A 134 2.06 -0.78 -0.14
CA ASN A 134 1.21 -1.31 -1.19
C ASN A 134 0.67 -2.66 -0.71
N VAL A 135 -0.54 -2.67 -0.19
CA VAL A 135 -1.16 -3.86 0.45
C VAL A 135 -1.40 -5.03 -0.49
N HIS A 136 -1.35 -4.79 -1.80
CA HIS A 136 -1.49 -5.85 -2.80
C HIS A 136 -0.16 -6.52 -3.17
N THR A 137 0.98 -5.81 -3.05
CA THR A 137 2.32 -6.40 -3.27
C THR A 137 3.01 -6.78 -1.97
N VAL A 138 2.65 -6.12 -0.86
CA VAL A 138 3.30 -6.22 0.46
C VAL A 138 4.81 -5.95 0.38
N ASP A 139 5.19 -4.89 -0.33
CA ASP A 139 6.59 -4.49 -0.46
C ASP A 139 7.05 -3.70 0.78
N THR A 140 7.67 -4.40 1.72
CA THR A 140 8.22 -3.79 2.95
C THR A 140 9.52 -3.04 2.69
N TYR A 141 10.24 -3.34 1.60
CA TYR A 141 11.45 -2.61 1.21
C TYR A 141 11.10 -1.18 0.80
N GLN A 142 10.12 -1.01 -0.07
CA GLN A 142 9.59 0.30 -0.46
C GLN A 142 9.04 1.07 0.76
N ALA A 143 8.33 0.39 1.67
CA ALA A 143 7.76 0.99 2.86
C ALA A 143 8.82 1.55 3.82
N SER A 144 10.04 1.02 3.80
CA SER A 144 11.08 1.36 4.76
C SER A 144 11.77 2.70 4.53
N VAL A 145 11.77 3.22 3.29
CA VAL A 145 12.39 4.49 2.89
C VAL A 145 11.50 5.27 1.92
N ASP A 146 11.16 4.70 0.77
CA ASP A 146 10.55 5.44 -0.34
C ASP A 146 9.18 5.99 0.04
N SER A 147 8.40 5.24 0.79
CA SER A 147 7.09 5.69 1.26
C SER A 147 7.17 6.93 2.16
N CYS A 148 8.20 7.02 3.01
CA CYS A 148 8.44 8.21 3.83
C CYS A 148 8.75 9.42 2.96
N LEU A 149 9.60 9.23 1.96
CA LEU A 149 10.04 10.27 1.04
C LEU A 149 8.98 10.66 0.00
N THR A 150 7.83 10.02 -0.04
CA THR A 150 6.69 10.51 -0.83
C THR A 150 6.08 11.78 -0.25
N CYS A 151 6.22 11.99 1.06
CA CYS A 151 5.64 13.13 1.79
C CYS A 151 6.70 14.04 2.39
N HIS A 152 7.71 13.49 3.09
CA HIS A 152 8.74 14.26 3.78
C HIS A 152 9.68 14.97 2.82
N ASN A 153 9.90 16.29 3.06
CA ASN A 153 10.74 17.17 2.25
C ASN A 153 11.65 18.06 3.10
N ASP A 154 11.86 17.69 4.37
CA ASP A 154 12.79 18.37 5.27
C ASP A 154 14.24 17.92 5.03
N ASN A 155 15.20 18.72 5.51
CA ASN A 155 16.62 18.48 5.29
C ASN A 155 17.10 17.13 5.83
N HIS A 156 16.61 16.70 7.01
CA HIS A 156 16.98 15.41 7.58
C HIS A 156 16.56 14.26 6.65
N SER A 157 15.31 14.27 6.22
CA SER A 157 14.76 13.23 5.33
C SER A 157 15.47 13.20 3.97
N LEU A 158 15.78 14.36 3.39
CA LEU A 158 16.47 14.46 2.10
C LEU A 158 17.94 14.05 2.19
N ASN A 159 18.63 14.41 3.26
CA ASN A 159 20.04 14.10 3.46
C ASN A 159 20.29 12.60 3.68
N TYR A 160 19.28 11.85 4.16
CA TYR A 160 19.40 10.41 4.27
C TYR A 160 19.92 9.76 2.97
N LYS A 161 19.46 10.24 1.81
CA LYS A 161 19.84 9.68 0.49
C LYS A 161 21.35 9.70 0.22
N ASN A 162 22.06 10.64 0.85
CA ASN A 162 23.50 10.83 0.70
C ASN A 162 24.29 10.20 1.86
N SER A 163 23.62 9.64 2.85
CA SER A 163 24.24 9.08 4.04
C SER A 163 24.92 7.73 3.76
N PRO A 164 25.90 7.33 4.59
CA PRO A 164 26.45 5.96 4.58
C PRO A 164 25.37 4.90 4.77
N HIS A 165 24.36 5.15 5.59
CA HIS A 165 23.24 4.25 5.82
C HIS A 165 22.45 3.98 4.54
N ALA A 166 22.12 5.02 3.77
CA ALA A 166 21.42 4.88 2.50
C ALA A 166 22.27 4.15 1.45
N ARG A 167 23.60 4.30 1.49
CA ARG A 167 24.49 3.55 0.59
C ARG A 167 24.40 2.05 0.89
N ILE A 168 24.52 1.67 2.16
CA ILE A 168 24.40 0.26 2.58
C ILE A 168 23.03 -0.30 2.18
N PHE A 169 21.95 0.46 2.42
CA PHE A 169 20.60 0.05 2.06
C PHE A 169 20.47 -0.23 0.55
N ARG A 170 21.00 0.65 -0.30
CA ARG A 170 20.96 0.44 -1.77
C ARG A 170 21.79 -0.76 -2.23
N GLU A 171 22.97 -0.95 -1.66
CA GLU A 171 23.85 -2.08 -1.97
C GLU A 171 23.19 -3.42 -1.60
N ILE A 172 22.57 -3.49 -0.42
CA ILE A 172 21.85 -4.68 0.06
C ILE A 172 20.57 -4.92 -0.75
N GLY A 173 19.86 -3.86 -1.16
CA GLY A 173 18.63 -3.95 -1.96
C GLY A 173 18.82 -4.61 -3.32
N THR A 174 20.06 -4.74 -3.80
CA THR A 174 20.37 -5.50 -5.02
C THR A 174 20.48 -7.02 -4.80
N LEU A 175 20.45 -7.47 -3.55
CA LEU A 175 20.54 -8.87 -3.19
C LEU A 175 19.15 -9.55 -3.24
N PRO A 176 19.08 -10.86 -3.48
CA PRO A 176 17.80 -11.60 -3.59
C PRO A 176 16.95 -11.58 -2.33
N ARG A 177 17.54 -11.28 -1.18
CA ARG A 177 16.87 -11.03 0.10
C ARG A 177 17.56 -9.85 0.75
N PRO A 178 16.86 -8.68 0.90
CA PRO A 178 17.40 -7.56 1.64
C PRO A 178 17.72 -8.02 3.07
N ASN A 179 18.98 -7.94 3.45
CA ASN A 179 19.42 -8.34 4.79
C ASN A 179 18.81 -7.38 5.83
N GLN A 180 18.56 -7.89 7.05
CA GLN A 180 18.04 -7.10 8.17
C GLN A 180 19.03 -6.03 8.65
N ASP A 181 20.28 -6.08 8.22
CA ASP A 181 21.37 -5.17 8.63
C ASP A 181 21.34 -3.80 7.92
N SER A 182 20.38 -3.58 7.00
CA SER A 182 20.24 -2.27 6.38
C SER A 182 19.59 -1.26 7.32
N VAL A 183 20.13 -0.03 7.34
CA VAL A 183 19.58 1.07 8.15
C VAL A 183 18.72 1.97 7.27
N THR A 184 17.46 2.06 7.61
CA THR A 184 16.43 2.79 6.86
C THR A 184 15.74 3.82 7.75
N CYS A 185 14.84 4.64 7.18
CA CYS A 185 13.98 5.49 7.98
C CYS A 185 13.19 4.67 9.01
N ALA A 186 12.65 3.53 8.58
CA ALA A 186 11.90 2.64 9.47
C ALA A 186 12.78 2.04 10.57
N THR A 187 14.06 1.74 10.31
CA THR A 187 14.98 1.21 11.35
C THR A 187 15.07 2.15 12.53
N CYS A 188 15.11 3.46 12.28
CA CYS A 188 15.24 4.47 13.33
C CYS A 188 13.90 4.87 13.95
N HIS A 189 12.87 5.07 13.12
CA HIS A 189 11.59 5.63 13.55
C HIS A 189 10.51 4.60 13.87
N LEU A 190 10.68 3.38 13.41
CA LEU A 190 9.78 2.23 13.63
C LEU A 190 10.60 1.04 14.13
N PRO A 191 11.15 1.11 15.36
CA PRO A 191 12.10 0.12 15.84
C PRO A 191 11.47 -1.26 15.94
N ARG A 192 12.33 -2.27 15.77
CA ARG A 192 11.94 -3.66 15.98
C ARG A 192 12.14 -4.03 17.44
N HIS A 193 11.24 -4.82 17.98
CA HIS A 193 11.36 -5.43 19.28
C HIS A 193 10.95 -6.89 19.25
N VAL A 194 11.50 -7.66 20.16
CA VAL A 194 11.22 -9.09 20.30
C VAL A 194 10.08 -9.28 21.27
N VAL A 195 9.03 -9.98 20.84
CA VAL A 195 7.88 -10.36 21.68
C VAL A 195 7.75 -11.88 21.60
N GLY A 196 8.18 -12.58 22.65
CA GLY A 196 8.31 -14.04 22.60
C GLY A 196 9.38 -14.46 21.59
N GLU A 197 8.99 -15.23 20.59
CA GLU A 197 9.86 -15.68 19.48
C GLU A 197 9.76 -14.82 18.22
N GLU A 198 8.88 -13.81 18.22
CA GLU A 198 8.60 -12.97 17.07
C GLU A 198 9.35 -11.64 17.12
N VAL A 199 9.75 -11.14 15.95
CA VAL A 199 10.28 -9.79 15.78
C VAL A 199 9.21 -8.91 15.18
N LEU A 200 8.69 -7.99 15.99
CA LEU A 200 7.63 -7.07 15.61
C LEU A 200 8.16 -5.68 15.32
N VAL A 201 7.50 -4.95 14.44
CA VAL A 201 7.81 -3.54 14.14
C VAL A 201 6.85 -2.65 14.92
N ASN A 202 7.41 -1.75 15.73
CA ASN A 202 6.64 -0.72 16.41
C ASN A 202 6.32 0.42 15.44
N HIS A 203 5.06 0.53 15.02
CA HIS A 203 4.61 1.55 14.07
C HIS A 203 4.33 2.92 14.71
N ASN A 204 4.61 3.09 16.01
CA ASN A 204 4.59 4.39 16.65
C ASN A 204 5.82 5.20 16.24
N ASN A 205 5.67 6.02 15.21
CA ASN A 205 6.76 6.83 14.64
C ASN A 205 7.31 7.92 15.58
N THR A 206 6.75 8.09 16.77
CA THR A 206 7.25 8.98 17.81
C THR A 206 7.93 8.25 18.96
N TYR A 207 7.89 6.93 18.97
CA TYR A 207 8.38 6.11 20.06
C TYR A 207 9.86 6.38 20.39
N THR A 208 10.73 6.44 19.41
CA THR A 208 12.16 6.71 19.56
C THR A 208 12.50 8.19 19.67
N LEU A 209 11.54 9.07 19.42
CA LEU A 209 11.74 10.51 19.45
C LEU A 209 11.37 11.12 20.81
N MET A 210 10.56 10.41 21.59
CA MET A 210 10.08 10.89 22.89
C MET A 210 10.02 9.75 23.92
N PRO A 211 10.98 9.65 24.82
CA PRO A 211 12.21 10.44 24.93
C PRO A 211 13.28 10.03 23.88
N ARG A 212 14.16 10.96 23.52
CA ARG A 212 15.19 10.75 22.47
C ARG A 212 16.27 9.73 22.83
N ASP A 213 16.49 9.49 24.12
CA ASP A 213 17.43 8.47 24.59
C ASP A 213 17.05 7.06 24.13
N ARG A 214 15.79 6.79 23.86
CA ARG A 214 15.36 5.53 23.22
C ARG A 214 16.01 5.33 21.85
N MET A 215 16.14 6.39 21.05
CA MET A 215 16.82 6.31 19.77
C MET A 215 18.28 5.86 19.97
N VAL A 216 18.96 6.37 20.98
CA VAL A 216 20.32 5.97 21.32
C VAL A 216 20.36 4.50 21.77
N GLN A 217 19.56 4.15 22.79
CA GLN A 217 19.66 2.88 23.49
C GLN A 217 19.13 1.70 22.67
N GLU A 218 17.99 1.89 22.00
CA GLU A 218 17.26 0.81 21.34
C GLU A 218 17.57 0.69 19.84
N VAL A 219 18.19 1.73 19.24
CA VAL A 219 18.48 1.75 17.80
C VAL A 219 19.96 1.91 17.53
N CYS A 220 20.56 3.06 17.88
CA CYS A 220 21.92 3.38 17.46
C CYS A 220 22.96 2.40 18.07
N MET A 221 22.79 2.06 19.36
CA MET A 221 23.74 1.19 20.07
C MET A 221 23.72 -0.27 19.59
N ASN A 222 22.80 -0.67 18.77
CA ASN A 222 22.83 -1.99 18.14
C ASN A 222 24.03 -2.16 17.19
N CYS A 223 24.57 -1.04 16.68
CA CYS A 223 25.69 -1.05 15.74
C CYS A 223 26.83 -0.10 16.14
N HIS A 224 26.54 0.97 16.90
CA HIS A 224 27.47 2.03 17.28
C HIS A 224 27.80 2.00 18.77
N GLY A 225 29.02 2.41 19.13
CA GLY A 225 29.37 2.65 20.52
C GLY A 225 28.55 3.81 21.13
N VAL A 226 28.38 3.82 22.46
CA VAL A 226 27.53 4.76 23.18
C VAL A 226 27.84 6.23 22.90
N GLU A 227 29.13 6.60 22.83
CA GLU A 227 29.56 7.96 22.57
C GLU A 227 29.10 8.46 21.19
N HIS A 228 29.36 7.67 20.13
CA HIS A 228 28.90 7.99 18.78
C HIS A 228 27.37 8.06 18.69
N ALA A 229 26.69 7.08 19.28
CA ALA A 229 25.23 7.03 19.33
C ALA A 229 24.63 8.23 20.02
N TYR A 230 25.20 8.63 21.17
CA TYR A 230 24.75 9.79 21.95
C TYR A 230 24.98 11.10 21.19
N ASN A 231 26.20 11.30 20.66
CA ASN A 231 26.55 12.53 19.92
C ASN A 231 25.71 12.69 18.64
N SER A 232 25.37 11.59 17.97
CA SER A 232 24.48 11.62 16.79
C SER A 232 23.09 12.17 17.08
N ILE A 233 22.64 12.14 18.34
CA ILE A 233 21.29 12.60 18.73
C ILE A 233 21.33 13.91 19.51
N PHE A 234 22.35 14.12 20.35
CA PHE A 234 22.36 15.23 21.32
C PHE A 234 23.42 16.30 21.06
N ASP A 235 24.45 16.01 20.26
CA ASP A 235 25.48 17.00 19.90
C ASP A 235 25.13 17.71 18.58
N ASP A 236 24.81 19.00 18.67
CA ASP A 236 24.40 19.80 17.52
C ASP A 236 25.54 20.03 16.52
N GLU A 237 26.78 20.10 16.98
CA GLU A 237 27.93 20.27 16.09
C GLU A 237 28.24 18.95 15.37
N PHE A 238 28.22 17.84 16.08
CA PHE A 238 28.40 16.50 15.51
C PHE A 238 27.34 16.21 14.42
N ARG A 239 26.08 16.54 14.71
CA ARG A 239 24.98 16.39 13.75
C ARG A 239 25.17 17.26 12.52
N ARG A 240 25.58 18.51 12.70
CA ARG A 240 25.78 19.46 11.59
C ARG A 240 26.91 19.01 10.64
N ILE A 241 27.94 18.34 11.14
CA ILE A 241 29.08 17.88 10.35
C ILE A 241 28.74 16.55 9.63
N ASN A 242 27.90 15.70 10.21
CA ASN A 242 27.66 14.33 9.73
C ASN A 242 26.29 14.13 9.07
N LEU A 243 25.45 15.13 9.01
CA LEU A 243 24.15 15.16 8.34
C LEU A 243 24.10 16.29 7.32
#